data_8bd2e9ae398ff9bd41bf01721d970a9c
#
_entry.id   8bd2e9ae398ff9bd41bf01721d970a9c
#
_cell.length_a   1.000
_cell.length_b   1.000
_cell.length_c   1.000
_cell.angle_alpha   90.00
_cell.angle_beta   90.00
_cell.angle_gamma   90.00
#
_symmetry.space_group_name_H-M   'P 1'
#
loop_
_entity.id
_entity.type
_entity.pdbx_description
1 polymer ?
#
loop_
_entity_poly.entity_id
_entity_poly.type
_entity_poly.pdbx_seq_one_letter_code
_entity_poly.pdbx_strand_id
1 'polypeptide(L)'
;MIRHCMPPSRAAAGTRMAVLIGAIAVAVPMAWPLPANASDNAALALEVEHAVTRILALDGDPAYGEYLGGECVTCHQASGAASGIPPIHGLPVDYTVQAMVEYKLGTRTNPVMKLMTARLSDEEIAALAVYIADMEE
;
A
#
# COMPACT_ATOMS: atom_id res chain seq x y z
N MET A 1 5.36 38.86 -84.39
CA MET A 1 4.50 38.42 -85.49
C MET A 1 4.32 36.91 -85.41
N ILE A 2 3.14 36.47 -85.64
CA ILE A 2 2.64 35.10 -85.89
C ILE A 2 1.90 34.49 -84.68
N ARG A 3 0.63 34.53 -84.83
CA ARG A 3 -0.44 33.84 -84.09
C ARG A 3 -0.50 32.40 -84.57
N HIS A 4 -0.80 31.47 -83.70
CA HIS A 4 -1.52 30.21 -84.02
C HIS A 4 -2.24 29.79 -82.78
N CYS A 5 -3.47 29.98 -82.74
CA CYS A 5 -4.63 29.19 -83.09
C CYS A 5 -4.75 27.87 -82.27
N MET A 6 -5.72 27.91 -81.33
CA MET A 6 -6.33 26.72 -80.67
C MET A 6 -7.14 25.87 -81.66
N PRO A 7 -7.36 24.62 -81.30
CA PRO A 7 -8.67 24.06 -81.29
C PRO A 7 -9.06 23.35 -79.98
N PRO A 8 -10.30 23.16 -79.67
CA PRO A 8 -10.84 22.62 -78.43
C PRO A 8 -10.98 21.10 -78.49
N SER A 9 -10.67 20.44 -77.34
CA SER A 9 -10.96 19.02 -77.22
C SER A 9 -11.82 18.73 -76.01
N ARG A 10 -12.96 18.37 -76.24
CA ARG A 10 -14.06 17.53 -75.72
C ARG A 10 -13.89 16.99 -74.32
N ALA A 11 -14.93 17.32 -73.53
CA ALA A 11 -15.31 16.70 -72.27
C ALA A 11 -15.52 15.19 -72.40
N ALA A 12 -14.97 14.43 -71.49
CA ALA A 12 -15.37 13.08 -71.15
C ALA A 12 -15.83 13.05 -69.69
N ALA A 13 -17.14 12.94 -69.55
CA ALA A 13 -17.76 12.71 -68.24
C ALA A 13 -17.42 11.28 -67.78
N GLY A 14 -16.59 11.18 -66.78
CA GLY A 14 -16.30 9.94 -66.05
C GLY A 14 -16.98 9.99 -64.70
N THR A 15 -18.13 9.34 -64.58
CA THR A 15 -18.81 9.11 -63.29
C THR A 15 -17.95 8.25 -62.41
N ARG A 16 -17.28 8.86 -61.42
CA ARG A 16 -16.57 8.12 -60.38
C ARG A 16 -17.52 7.88 -59.22
N MET A 17 -17.95 6.65 -59.14
CA MET A 17 -18.69 6.09 -58.00
C MET A 17 -17.75 6.07 -56.82
N ALA A 18 -17.91 7.00 -55.86
CA ALA A 18 -17.19 7.04 -54.63
C ALA A 18 -17.69 5.94 -53.69
N VAL A 19 -16.92 4.87 -53.55
CA VAL A 19 -17.15 3.85 -52.52
C VAL A 19 -16.68 4.43 -51.21
N LEU A 20 -17.61 4.84 -50.35
CA LEU A 20 -17.36 5.20 -48.99
C LEU A 20 -17.07 3.92 -48.19
N ILE A 21 -15.79 3.59 -48.04
CA ILE A 21 -15.34 2.57 -47.09
C ILE A 21 -15.37 3.23 -45.70
N GLY A 22 -16.44 2.98 -44.96
CA GLY A 22 -16.54 3.38 -43.55
C GLY A 22 -15.54 2.59 -42.72
N ALA A 23 -14.43 3.24 -42.29
CA ALA A 23 -13.53 2.69 -41.32
C ALA A 23 -14.22 2.71 -39.96
N ILE A 24 -14.72 1.58 -39.50
CA ILE A 24 -15.15 1.37 -38.12
C ILE A 24 -13.90 1.28 -37.29
N ALA A 25 -13.53 2.38 -36.66
CA ALA A 25 -12.45 2.37 -35.63
C ALA A 25 -12.97 1.64 -34.38
N VAL A 26 -12.63 0.36 -34.26
CA VAL A 26 -12.84 -0.41 -33.04
C VAL A 26 -11.84 0.13 -32.03
N ALA A 27 -12.30 0.99 -31.12
CA ALA A 27 -11.53 1.41 -29.97
C ALA A 27 -11.37 0.20 -29.02
N VAL A 28 -10.26 -0.51 -29.13
CA VAL A 28 -9.89 -1.55 -28.19
C VAL A 28 -9.44 -0.83 -26.90
N PRO A 29 -10.13 -1.00 -25.75
CA PRO A 29 -9.66 -0.43 -24.51
C PRO A 29 -8.30 -1.07 -24.19
N MET A 30 -7.25 -0.28 -24.23
CA MET A 30 -5.90 -0.68 -23.86
C MET A 30 -5.87 -0.82 -22.35
N ALA A 31 -6.27 -2.00 -21.86
CA ALA A 31 -6.11 -2.32 -20.43
C ALA A 31 -4.63 -2.42 -20.14
N TRP A 32 -4.07 -1.38 -19.54
CA TRP A 32 -2.69 -1.38 -19.08
C TRP A 32 -2.59 -2.39 -17.93
N PRO A 33 -1.75 -3.42 -18.03
CA PRO A 33 -1.55 -4.33 -16.90
C PRO A 33 -0.94 -3.53 -15.75
N LEU A 34 -1.66 -3.48 -14.62
CA LEU A 34 -1.09 -2.97 -13.37
C LEU A 34 0.13 -3.85 -13.00
N PRO A 35 1.25 -3.26 -12.56
CA PRO A 35 2.39 -4.06 -12.12
C PRO A 35 1.94 -4.97 -10.97
N ALA A 36 2.28 -6.26 -11.05
CA ALA A 36 1.88 -7.27 -10.06
C ALA A 36 2.21 -6.84 -8.61
N ASN A 37 3.33 -6.15 -8.42
CA ASN A 37 3.75 -5.60 -7.11
C ASN A 37 2.78 -4.57 -6.51
N ALA A 38 2.00 -3.85 -7.32
CA ALA A 38 1.04 -2.86 -6.81
C ALA A 38 -0.20 -3.54 -6.21
N SER A 39 -0.66 -4.65 -6.79
CA SER A 39 -1.79 -5.43 -6.26
C SER A 39 -1.42 -6.14 -4.95
N ASP A 40 -0.19 -6.70 -4.87
CA ASP A 40 0.29 -7.39 -3.69
C ASP A 40 0.47 -6.43 -2.51
N ASN A 41 1.02 -5.24 -2.77
CA ASN A 41 1.17 -4.19 -1.75
C ASN A 41 -0.19 -3.66 -1.27
N ALA A 42 -1.17 -3.51 -2.16
CA ALA A 42 -2.52 -3.09 -1.78
C ALA A 42 -3.23 -4.17 -0.94
N ALA A 43 -3.09 -5.44 -1.29
CA ALA A 43 -3.65 -6.55 -0.51
C ALA A 43 -3.02 -6.61 0.89
N LEU A 44 -1.71 -6.46 0.99
CA LEU A 44 -1.01 -6.46 2.28
C LEU A 44 -1.38 -5.25 3.15
N ALA A 45 -1.59 -4.08 2.55
CA ALA A 45 -2.06 -2.89 3.28
C ALA A 45 -3.46 -3.10 3.88
N LEU A 46 -4.37 -3.73 3.13
CA LEU A 46 -5.70 -4.10 3.64
C LEU A 46 -5.62 -5.15 4.76
N GLU A 47 -4.70 -6.10 4.67
CA GLU A 47 -4.48 -7.09 5.73
C GLU A 47 -4.01 -6.44 7.02
N VAL A 48 -3.08 -5.46 6.94
CA VAL A 48 -2.66 -4.65 8.09
C VAL A 48 -3.85 -3.93 8.71
N GLU A 49 -4.65 -3.22 7.91
CA GLU A 49 -5.81 -2.46 8.38
C GLU A 49 -6.84 -3.35 9.08
N HIS A 50 -7.15 -4.51 8.50
CA HIS A 50 -8.06 -5.48 9.11
C HIS A 50 -7.51 -6.05 10.42
N ALA A 51 -6.23 -6.37 10.50
CA ALA A 51 -5.60 -6.88 11.72
C ALA A 51 -5.60 -5.81 12.82
N VAL A 52 -5.22 -4.57 12.50
CA VAL A 52 -5.26 -3.44 13.43
C VAL A 52 -6.67 -3.21 13.98
N THR A 53 -7.68 -3.14 13.10
CA THR A 53 -9.07 -2.94 13.50
C THR A 53 -9.55 -4.05 14.45
N ARG A 54 -9.21 -5.30 14.15
CA ARG A 54 -9.58 -6.47 14.96
C ARG A 54 -8.92 -6.43 16.33
N ILE A 55 -7.64 -6.07 16.41
CA ILE A 55 -6.88 -6.01 17.66
C ILE A 55 -7.35 -4.85 18.53
N LEU A 56 -7.62 -3.67 17.94
CA LEU A 56 -8.14 -2.51 18.67
C LEU A 56 -9.55 -2.72 19.22
N ALA A 57 -10.28 -3.72 18.76
CA ALA A 57 -11.59 -4.11 19.30
C ALA A 57 -11.48 -5.05 20.51
N LEU A 58 -10.28 -5.51 20.86
CA LEU A 58 -10.04 -6.37 22.01
C LEU A 58 -9.81 -5.53 23.28
N ASP A 59 -10.30 -6.02 24.42
CA ASP A 59 -9.94 -5.50 25.74
C ASP A 59 -8.56 -6.05 26.13
N GLY A 60 -7.53 -5.23 26.01
CA GLY A 60 -6.18 -5.62 26.41
C GLY A 60 -6.06 -5.69 27.95
N ASP A 61 -5.58 -6.79 28.49
CA ASP A 61 -5.27 -6.96 29.92
C ASP A 61 -3.90 -6.32 30.23
N PRO A 62 -3.84 -5.20 30.99
CA PRO A 62 -2.58 -4.53 31.29
C PRO A 62 -1.64 -5.38 32.17
N ALA A 63 -2.17 -6.24 33.05
CA ALA A 63 -1.31 -7.11 33.88
C ALA A 63 -0.65 -8.21 33.05
N TYR A 64 -1.37 -8.73 32.04
CA TYR A 64 -0.78 -9.65 31.10
C TYR A 64 0.23 -8.92 30.18
N GLY A 65 -0.09 -7.69 29.78
CA GLY A 65 0.81 -6.82 29.04
C GLY A 65 2.11 -6.54 29.79
N GLU A 66 2.07 -6.30 31.11
CA GLU A 66 3.23 -6.12 31.98
C GLU A 66 4.12 -7.38 31.99
N TYR A 67 3.51 -8.53 32.15
CA TYR A 67 4.23 -9.81 32.10
C TYR A 67 4.99 -10.02 30.77
N LEU A 68 4.31 -9.76 29.66
CA LEU A 68 4.92 -9.87 28.31
C LEU A 68 5.95 -8.77 28.05
N GLY A 69 5.70 -7.56 28.54
CA GLY A 69 6.49 -6.36 28.32
C GLY A 69 7.90 -6.43 28.91
N GLY A 70 8.13 -7.31 29.88
CA GLY A 70 9.46 -7.51 30.50
C GLY A 70 10.58 -7.78 29.49
N GLU A 71 10.30 -8.49 28.41
CA GLU A 71 11.27 -8.71 27.33
C GLU A 71 11.48 -7.46 26.47
N CYS A 72 10.44 -6.65 26.30
CA CYS A 72 10.47 -5.46 25.45
C CYS A 72 11.35 -4.35 26.08
N VAL A 73 11.16 -4.10 27.37
CA VAL A 73 11.89 -3.05 28.10
C VAL A 73 13.37 -3.32 28.21
N THR A 74 13.83 -4.55 28.05
CA THR A 74 15.24 -4.89 28.01
C THR A 74 16.00 -4.14 26.91
N CYS A 75 15.36 -3.94 25.75
CA CYS A 75 15.92 -3.20 24.63
C CYS A 75 15.38 -1.78 24.53
N HIS A 76 14.09 -1.60 24.81
CA HIS A 76 13.35 -0.34 24.65
C HIS A 76 13.34 0.51 25.94
N GLN A 77 14.50 0.70 26.54
CA GLN A 77 14.65 1.54 27.73
C GLN A 77 14.50 3.02 27.39
N ALA A 78 14.14 3.84 28.39
CA ALA A 78 14.09 5.29 28.26
C ALA A 78 15.40 5.91 27.72
N SER A 79 16.54 5.29 28.05
CA SER A 79 17.88 5.67 27.56
C SER A 79 18.24 5.07 26.19
N GLY A 80 17.39 4.24 25.57
CA GLY A 80 17.68 3.43 24.39
C GLY A 80 17.91 4.22 23.10
N ALA A 81 17.54 5.49 23.07
CA ALA A 81 17.74 6.39 21.94
C ALA A 81 19.19 6.47 21.46
N ALA A 82 20.16 6.30 22.37
CA ALA A 82 21.60 6.33 22.06
C ALA A 82 22.06 5.16 21.15
N SER A 83 21.29 4.07 21.09
CA SER A 83 21.60 2.88 20.28
C SER A 83 20.68 2.72 19.06
N GLY A 84 19.88 3.73 18.73
CA GLY A 84 18.92 3.69 17.64
C GLY A 84 17.69 2.81 17.94
N ILE A 85 17.48 2.42 19.21
CA ILE A 85 16.29 1.71 19.67
C ILE A 85 15.36 2.76 20.29
N PRO A 86 14.17 2.99 19.72
CA PRO A 86 13.27 4.02 20.23
C PRO A 86 12.71 3.63 21.60
N PRO A 87 12.53 4.58 22.54
CA PRO A 87 11.77 4.34 23.76
C PRO A 87 10.30 4.03 23.39
N ILE A 88 9.65 3.19 24.21
CA ILE A 88 8.25 2.80 23.97
C ILE A 88 7.29 3.31 25.05
N HIS A 89 7.78 3.96 26.11
CA HIS A 89 6.96 4.47 27.21
C HIS A 89 5.93 5.47 26.72
N GLY A 90 4.68 5.30 27.15
CA GLY A 90 3.59 6.23 26.84
C GLY A 90 3.19 6.30 25.38
N LEU A 91 3.57 5.33 24.54
CA LEU A 91 3.15 5.32 23.15
C LEU A 91 1.64 5.04 23.06
N PRO A 92 0.89 5.77 22.22
CA PRO A 92 -0.54 5.52 22.04
C PRO A 92 -0.85 4.07 21.65
N VAL A 93 -1.97 3.54 22.16
CA VAL A 93 -2.39 2.15 21.91
C VAL A 93 -2.51 1.86 20.42
N ASP A 94 -3.17 2.73 19.67
CA ASP A 94 -3.37 2.59 18.23
C ASP A 94 -2.06 2.55 17.45
N TYR A 95 -1.13 3.45 17.79
CA TYR A 95 0.20 3.47 17.19
C TYR A 95 0.98 2.18 17.48
N THR A 96 0.92 1.70 18.73
CA THR A 96 1.61 0.49 19.18
C THR A 96 1.08 -0.75 18.46
N VAL A 97 -0.25 -0.91 18.39
CA VAL A 97 -0.90 -1.99 17.66
C VAL A 97 -0.51 -1.95 16.19
N GLN A 98 -0.62 -0.79 15.55
CA GLN A 98 -0.26 -0.64 14.13
C GLN A 98 1.20 -1.02 13.88
N ALA A 99 2.13 -0.49 14.70
CA ALA A 99 3.55 -0.78 14.54
C ALA A 99 3.87 -2.28 14.68
N MET A 100 3.27 -2.95 15.67
CA MET A 100 3.48 -4.39 15.89
C MET A 100 2.91 -5.24 14.75
N VAL A 101 1.71 -4.89 14.26
CA VAL A 101 1.09 -5.57 13.11
C VAL A 101 1.93 -5.38 11.85
N GLU A 102 2.39 -4.18 11.58
CA GLU A 102 3.25 -3.89 10.43
C GLU A 102 4.56 -4.67 10.46
N TYR A 103 5.19 -4.83 11.63
CA TYR A 103 6.35 -5.70 11.78
C TYR A 103 5.99 -7.17 11.58
N LYS A 104 4.89 -7.64 12.17
CA LYS A 104 4.41 -9.03 12.09
C LYS A 104 4.10 -9.43 10.65
N LEU A 105 3.45 -8.56 9.89
CA LEU A 105 3.12 -8.78 8.48
C LEU A 105 4.24 -8.39 7.51
N GLY A 106 5.31 -7.77 8.01
CA GLY A 106 6.52 -7.50 7.24
C GLY A 106 6.53 -6.21 6.44
N THR A 107 5.55 -5.32 6.60
CA THR A 107 5.52 -3.99 5.97
C THR A 107 6.54 -3.03 6.59
N ARG A 108 6.92 -3.21 7.86
CA ARG A 108 8.09 -2.58 8.48
C ARG A 108 9.32 -3.47 8.40
N THR A 109 10.50 -2.84 8.27
CA THR A 109 11.75 -3.52 7.88
C THR A 109 12.79 -3.58 9.02
N ASN A 110 12.43 -3.81 10.27
CA ASN A 110 13.42 -4.12 11.31
C ASN A 110 13.43 -5.63 11.56
N PRO A 111 14.54 -6.36 11.31
CA PRO A 111 14.57 -7.82 11.43
C PRO A 111 14.37 -8.31 12.88
N VAL A 112 14.85 -7.56 13.89
CA VAL A 112 14.65 -7.91 15.29
C VAL A 112 13.19 -7.77 15.67
N MET A 113 12.55 -6.65 15.34
CA MET A 113 11.13 -6.45 15.63
C MET A 113 10.23 -7.41 14.87
N LYS A 114 10.56 -7.77 13.64
CA LYS A 114 9.84 -8.83 12.90
C LYS A 114 9.90 -10.16 13.64
N LEU A 115 11.05 -10.54 14.18
CA LEU A 115 11.20 -11.78 14.96
C LEU A 115 10.41 -11.71 16.27
N MET A 116 10.44 -10.57 16.97
CA MET A 116 9.73 -10.39 18.24
C MET A 116 8.21 -10.45 18.05
N THR A 117 7.67 -9.80 17.02
CA THR A 117 6.23 -9.73 16.80
C THR A 117 5.64 -10.94 16.08
N ALA A 118 6.45 -11.74 15.38
CA ALA A 118 5.97 -12.87 14.56
C ALA A 118 5.13 -13.89 15.32
N ARG A 119 5.44 -14.11 16.60
CA ARG A 119 4.79 -15.11 17.45
C ARG A 119 3.68 -14.57 18.35
N LEU A 120 3.51 -13.24 18.42
CA LEU A 120 2.47 -12.65 19.27
C LEU A 120 1.08 -12.90 18.71
N SER A 121 0.13 -13.28 19.57
CA SER A 121 -1.29 -13.33 19.20
C SER A 121 -1.90 -11.93 19.16
N ASP A 122 -3.13 -11.83 18.70
CA ASP A 122 -3.87 -10.55 18.68
C ASP A 122 -4.12 -10.04 20.12
N GLU A 123 -4.44 -10.95 21.04
CA GLU A 123 -4.67 -10.65 22.46
C GLU A 123 -3.36 -10.18 23.14
N GLU A 124 -2.24 -10.79 22.81
CA GLU A 124 -0.93 -10.39 23.33
C GLU A 124 -0.53 -9.00 22.84
N ILE A 125 -0.80 -8.69 21.57
CA ILE A 125 -0.56 -7.34 21.02
C ILE A 125 -1.48 -6.32 21.70
N ALA A 126 -2.76 -6.63 21.92
CA ALA A 126 -3.69 -5.74 22.62
C ALA A 126 -3.23 -5.48 24.06
N ALA A 127 -2.86 -6.52 24.81
CA ALA A 127 -2.37 -6.40 26.17
C ALA A 127 -1.09 -5.57 26.26
N LEU A 128 -0.11 -5.84 25.39
CA LEU A 128 1.12 -5.06 25.32
C LEU A 128 0.88 -3.60 24.98
N ALA A 129 -0.05 -3.30 24.08
CA ALA A 129 -0.34 -1.93 23.67
C ALA A 129 -0.93 -1.10 24.82
N VAL A 130 -1.84 -1.67 25.61
CA VAL A 130 -2.40 -1.01 26.79
C VAL A 130 -1.32 -0.81 27.86
N TYR A 131 -0.53 -1.83 28.16
CA TYR A 131 0.56 -1.73 29.12
C TYR A 131 1.59 -0.65 28.73
N ILE A 132 2.02 -0.63 27.47
CA ILE A 132 2.98 0.36 26.95
C ILE A 132 2.44 1.79 27.06
N ALA A 133 1.14 1.98 26.81
CA ALA A 133 0.51 3.29 26.92
C ALA A 133 0.48 3.81 28.37
N ASP A 134 0.36 2.91 29.34
CA ASP A 134 0.33 3.23 30.78
C ASP A 134 1.73 3.29 31.41
N MET A 135 2.79 2.93 30.67
CA MET A 135 4.16 3.02 31.19
C MET A 135 4.57 4.47 31.41
N GLU A 136 5.00 4.78 32.63
CA GLU A 136 5.62 6.06 32.98
C GLU A 136 7.11 6.04 32.62
N GLU A 137 7.70 7.23 32.35
CA GLU A 137 9.13 7.39 32.08
C GLU A 137 9.99 7.13 33.32
#